data_b6bec431e1b09499860d9a680290648f
#
_entry.id   b6bec431e1b09499860d9a680290648f
#
_cell.length_a   1.000
_cell.length_b   1.000
_cell.length_c   1.000
_cell.angle_alpha   90.00
_cell.angle_beta   90.00
_cell.angle_gamma   90.00
#
_symmetry.space_group_name_H-M   'P 1'
#
loop_
_entity.id
_entity.type
_entity.pdbx_description
1 polymer ?
#
loop_
_entity_poly.entity_id
_entity_poly.type
_entity_poly.pdbx_seq_one_letter_code
_entity_poly.pdbx_strand_id
1 'polypeptide(L)'
;TSFAAPQLAAYTACVMQAAPNASLFAIKEAIRKSAHRYALPTNKQGYGVPDFAKALSNLGIVLPPVKEYPSQIQITPNPCTDFIKITLPTDLNASVPFELFASNGALVYKGTLYFNQTNQASINLPESITKGVYVLSVVIEGQHQKRSFLKF
;
A
#
# COMPACT_ATOMS: atom_id res chain seq x y z
N THR A 1 -23.23 12.91 4.03
CA THR A 1 -22.87 14.04 3.11
C THR A 1 -21.66 14.79 3.63
N SER A 2 -21.60 15.15 4.90
CA SER A 2 -20.49 15.94 5.48
C SER A 2 -19.12 15.29 5.39
N PHE A 3 -19.05 13.94 5.40
CA PHE A 3 -17.81 13.20 5.20
C PHE A 3 -17.48 12.94 3.72
N ALA A 4 -18.49 12.91 2.86
CA ALA A 4 -18.28 12.64 1.43
C ALA A 4 -17.77 13.88 0.67
N ALA A 5 -18.23 15.09 1.04
CA ALA A 5 -17.88 16.32 0.35
C ALA A 5 -16.37 16.64 0.41
N PRO A 6 -15.68 16.57 1.59
CA PRO A 6 -14.23 16.78 1.64
C PRO A 6 -13.44 15.71 0.87
N GLN A 7 -13.90 14.46 0.84
CA GLN A 7 -13.26 13.41 0.05
C GLN A 7 -13.37 13.70 -1.46
N LEU A 8 -14.58 14.09 -1.92
CA LEU A 8 -14.78 14.50 -3.31
C LEU A 8 -13.89 15.69 -3.70
N ALA A 9 -13.78 16.68 -2.81
CA ALA A 9 -12.93 17.85 -3.03
C ALA A 9 -11.44 17.47 -3.13
N ALA A 10 -10.95 16.62 -2.23
CA ALA A 10 -9.57 16.16 -2.23
C ALA A 10 -9.22 15.37 -3.51
N TYR A 11 -10.07 14.42 -3.90
CA TYR A 11 -9.86 13.66 -5.14
C TYR A 11 -9.98 14.56 -6.40
N THR A 12 -10.87 15.56 -6.39
CA THR A 12 -10.96 16.53 -7.48
C THR A 12 -9.67 17.34 -7.59
N ALA A 13 -9.06 17.75 -6.47
CA ALA A 13 -7.77 18.43 -6.49
C ALA A 13 -6.65 17.55 -7.09
N CYS A 14 -6.64 16.25 -6.79
CA CYS A 14 -5.72 15.29 -7.42
C CYS A 14 -5.93 15.22 -8.95
N VAL A 15 -7.19 15.20 -9.41
CA VAL A 15 -7.49 15.23 -10.86
C VAL A 15 -7.00 16.52 -11.50
N MET A 16 -7.20 17.66 -10.84
CA MET A 16 -6.70 18.97 -11.32
C MET A 16 -5.17 18.98 -11.42
N GLN A 17 -4.48 18.39 -10.45
CA GLN A 17 -3.02 18.29 -10.46
C GLN A 17 -2.53 17.38 -11.59
N ALA A 18 -3.22 16.28 -11.89
CA ALA A 18 -2.86 15.35 -12.96
C ALA A 18 -3.19 15.89 -14.36
N ALA A 19 -4.16 16.81 -14.46
CA ALA A 19 -4.63 17.42 -15.70
C ALA A 19 -4.58 18.97 -15.66
N PRO A 20 -3.40 19.59 -15.51
CA PRO A 20 -3.27 21.02 -15.25
C PRO A 20 -3.78 21.91 -16.39
N ASN A 21 -3.84 21.38 -17.60
CA ASN A 21 -4.32 22.11 -18.79
C ASN A 21 -5.83 21.90 -19.07
N ALA A 22 -6.51 21.06 -18.28
CA ALA A 22 -7.94 20.85 -18.46
C ALA A 22 -8.76 21.98 -17.85
N SER A 23 -9.80 22.44 -18.54
CA SER A 23 -10.71 23.42 -17.99
C SER A 23 -11.50 22.86 -16.81
N LEU A 24 -11.92 23.72 -15.87
CA LEU A 24 -12.77 23.31 -14.74
C LEU A 24 -14.06 22.62 -15.20
N PHE A 25 -14.62 23.07 -16.33
CA PHE A 25 -15.78 22.42 -16.92
C PHE A 25 -15.48 21.00 -17.40
N ALA A 26 -14.35 20.80 -18.09
CA ALA A 26 -13.93 19.46 -18.55
C ALA A 26 -13.71 18.51 -17.37
N ILE A 27 -13.06 18.96 -16.31
CA ILE A 27 -12.82 18.18 -15.08
C ILE A 27 -14.15 17.77 -14.43
N LYS A 28 -15.07 18.73 -14.26
CA LYS A 28 -16.40 18.47 -13.71
C LYS A 28 -17.16 17.43 -14.52
N GLU A 29 -17.18 17.56 -15.84
CA GLU A 29 -17.86 16.61 -16.71
C GLU A 29 -17.17 15.23 -16.72
N ALA A 30 -15.85 15.18 -16.69
CA ALA A 30 -15.11 13.92 -16.60
C ALA A 30 -15.45 13.15 -15.32
N ILE A 31 -15.52 13.85 -14.17
CA ILE A 31 -15.91 13.26 -12.88
C ILE A 31 -17.35 12.79 -12.91
N ARG A 32 -18.29 13.60 -13.43
CA ARG A 32 -19.70 13.21 -13.55
C ARG A 32 -19.90 11.99 -14.44
N LYS A 33 -19.25 11.97 -15.62
CA LYS A 33 -19.31 10.85 -16.57
C LYS A 33 -18.68 9.58 -16.04
N SER A 34 -17.76 9.66 -15.09
CA SER A 34 -17.15 8.50 -14.45
C SER A 34 -18.05 7.85 -13.42
N ALA A 35 -19.07 8.56 -12.92
CA ALA A 35 -19.92 8.07 -11.84
C ALA A 35 -20.80 6.89 -12.29
N HIS A 36 -20.96 5.92 -11.38
CA HIS A 36 -21.62 4.63 -11.70
C HIS A 36 -23.09 4.75 -12.10
N ARG A 37 -23.77 5.87 -11.80
CA ARG A 37 -25.16 6.15 -12.17
C ARG A 37 -25.30 7.25 -13.21
N TYR A 38 -24.24 7.58 -13.93
CA TYR A 38 -24.27 8.68 -14.89
C TYR A 38 -25.42 8.55 -15.91
N ALA A 39 -25.69 7.35 -16.41
CA ALA A 39 -26.73 7.08 -17.39
C ALA A 39 -28.16 7.15 -16.79
N LEU A 40 -28.33 6.89 -15.50
CA LEU A 40 -29.63 6.83 -14.82
C LEU A 40 -29.50 7.48 -13.43
N PRO A 41 -29.39 8.81 -13.36
CA PRO A 41 -29.30 9.55 -12.10
C PRO A 41 -30.63 9.51 -11.34
N THR A 42 -30.55 9.58 -10.01
CA THR A 42 -31.73 9.62 -9.15
C THR A 42 -31.75 10.85 -8.26
N ASN A 43 -32.94 11.29 -7.84
CA ASN A 43 -33.06 12.43 -6.91
C ASN A 43 -32.39 12.21 -5.55
N LYS A 44 -32.24 10.95 -5.11
CA LYS A 44 -31.64 10.61 -3.81
C LYS A 44 -30.12 10.47 -3.87
N GLN A 45 -29.58 10.03 -5.00
CA GLN A 45 -28.15 9.68 -5.14
C GLN A 45 -27.44 10.47 -6.24
N GLY A 46 -28.17 11.33 -7.00
CA GLY A 46 -27.60 12.04 -8.13
C GLY A 46 -26.97 11.09 -9.15
N TYR A 47 -25.77 11.38 -9.59
CA TYR A 47 -24.99 10.53 -10.50
C TYR A 47 -24.28 9.36 -9.80
N GLY A 48 -24.38 9.26 -8.46
CA GLY A 48 -23.74 8.23 -7.67
C GLY A 48 -22.28 8.56 -7.33
N VAL A 49 -21.49 7.51 -7.03
CA VAL A 49 -20.08 7.65 -6.64
C VAL A 49 -19.20 7.70 -7.90
N PRO A 50 -18.35 8.73 -8.05
CA PRO A 50 -17.45 8.84 -9.19
C PRO A 50 -16.28 7.86 -9.07
N ASP A 51 -15.78 7.43 -10.23
CA ASP A 51 -14.54 6.69 -10.41
C ASP A 51 -13.47 7.68 -10.93
N PHE A 52 -12.51 8.04 -10.08
CA PHE A 52 -11.51 9.03 -10.42
C PHE A 52 -10.46 8.53 -11.42
N ALA A 53 -10.17 7.22 -11.47
CA ALA A 53 -9.31 6.66 -12.49
C ALA A 53 -9.98 6.77 -13.87
N LYS A 54 -11.27 6.45 -13.96
CA LYS A 54 -12.07 6.65 -15.16
C LYS A 54 -12.21 8.13 -15.52
N ALA A 55 -12.32 9.02 -14.54
CA ALA A 55 -12.35 10.47 -14.80
C ALA A 55 -11.06 10.96 -15.45
N LEU A 56 -9.88 10.51 -15.00
CA LEU A 56 -8.60 10.80 -15.62
C LEU A 56 -8.52 10.27 -17.05
N SER A 57 -8.97 9.03 -17.28
CA SER A 57 -9.06 8.47 -18.63
C SER A 57 -9.98 9.28 -19.54
N ASN A 58 -11.10 9.79 -19.04
CA ASN A 58 -12.01 10.68 -19.78
C ASN A 58 -11.34 12.02 -20.17
N LEU A 59 -10.30 12.45 -19.45
CA LEU A 59 -9.48 13.62 -19.75
C LEU A 59 -8.26 13.30 -20.63
N GLY A 60 -8.14 12.04 -21.10
CA GLY A 60 -6.99 11.61 -21.92
C GLY A 60 -5.72 11.34 -21.10
N ILE A 61 -5.80 11.30 -19.78
CA ILE A 61 -4.67 10.96 -18.92
C ILE A 61 -4.58 9.44 -18.81
N VAL A 62 -3.49 8.89 -19.32
CA VAL A 62 -3.15 7.46 -19.16
C VAL A 62 -2.42 7.32 -17.83
N LEU A 63 -3.07 6.65 -16.88
CA LEU A 63 -2.40 6.28 -15.64
C LEU A 63 -1.35 5.22 -15.97
N PRO A 64 -0.12 5.32 -15.41
CA PRO A 64 0.82 4.22 -15.53
C PRO A 64 0.18 2.97 -14.93
N PRO A 65 0.47 1.78 -15.47
CA PRO A 65 -0.02 0.55 -14.88
C PRO A 65 0.32 0.55 -13.39
N VAL A 66 -0.68 0.26 -12.57
CA VAL A 66 -0.44 0.07 -11.13
C VAL A 66 0.62 -1.03 -11.06
N LYS A 67 1.82 -0.65 -10.61
CA LYS A 67 2.83 -1.65 -10.30
C LYS A 67 2.21 -2.47 -9.18
N GLU A 68 1.68 -3.63 -9.52
CA GLU A 68 1.29 -4.60 -8.49
C GLU A 68 2.57 -4.93 -7.75
N TYR A 69 2.71 -4.35 -6.56
CA TYR A 69 3.78 -4.75 -5.68
C TYR A 69 3.53 -6.23 -5.36
N PRO A 70 4.53 -7.09 -5.60
CA PRO A 70 4.39 -8.50 -5.32
C PRO A 70 3.83 -8.68 -3.91
N SER A 71 2.94 -9.62 -3.78
CA SER A 71 2.22 -9.95 -2.54
C SER A 71 3.13 -9.79 -1.34
N GLN A 72 2.65 -9.03 -0.36
CA GLN A 72 3.39 -8.63 0.83
C GLN A 72 4.09 -9.81 1.49
N ILE A 73 5.30 -9.59 2.02
CA ILE A 73 6.00 -10.58 2.83
C ILE A 73 5.07 -11.13 3.91
N GLN A 74 5.15 -12.44 4.15
CA GLN A 74 4.44 -13.09 5.25
C GLN A 74 5.40 -13.36 6.40
N ILE A 75 4.92 -13.22 7.61
CA ILE A 75 5.67 -13.54 8.84
C ILE A 75 4.91 -14.63 9.61
N THR A 76 5.60 -15.73 9.89
CA THR A 76 5.06 -16.85 10.67
C THR A 76 6.13 -17.42 11.61
N PRO A 77 5.75 -17.88 12.84
CA PRO A 77 4.44 -17.67 13.45
C PRO A 77 4.19 -16.21 13.81
N ASN A 78 2.93 -15.80 13.88
CA ASN A 78 2.52 -14.51 14.41
C ASN A 78 1.21 -14.71 15.20
N PRO A 79 1.23 -14.67 16.51
CA PRO A 79 2.36 -14.29 17.41
C PRO A 79 3.54 -15.27 17.39
N CYS A 80 4.73 -14.76 17.77
CA CYS A 80 5.96 -15.54 17.87
C CYS A 80 6.56 -15.51 19.29
N THR A 81 7.52 -16.41 19.57
CA THR A 81 8.37 -16.39 20.77
C THR A 81 9.81 -16.02 20.39
N ASP A 82 10.58 -16.95 19.85
CA ASP A 82 12.03 -16.85 19.71
C ASP A 82 12.51 -16.65 18.29
N PHE A 83 11.65 -16.93 17.31
CA PHE A 83 11.99 -16.76 15.90
C PHE A 83 10.78 -16.36 15.07
N ILE A 84 11.06 -15.80 13.91
CA ILE A 84 10.10 -15.56 12.84
C ILE A 84 10.65 -16.09 11.52
N LYS A 85 9.78 -16.67 10.71
CA LYS A 85 10.04 -17.05 9.34
C LYS A 85 9.41 -16.02 8.41
N ILE A 86 10.18 -15.53 7.49
CA ILE A 86 9.75 -14.62 6.44
C ILE A 86 9.56 -15.43 5.16
N THR A 87 8.39 -15.32 4.56
CA THR A 87 8.06 -15.95 3.27
C THR A 87 7.82 -14.84 2.24
N LEU A 88 8.52 -14.94 1.12
CA LEU A 88 8.36 -14.09 -0.05
C LEU A 88 7.38 -14.72 -1.05
N PRO A 89 6.78 -13.94 -1.95
CA PRO A 89 5.91 -14.47 -3.00
C PRO A 89 6.65 -15.30 -4.05
N THR A 90 7.94 -15.04 -4.24
CA THR A 90 8.80 -15.71 -5.23
C THR A 90 10.12 -16.14 -4.59
N ASP A 91 10.75 -17.15 -5.18
CA ASP A 91 12.10 -17.56 -4.78
C ASP A 91 13.10 -16.44 -5.06
N LEU A 92 14.05 -16.28 -4.16
CA LEU A 92 15.10 -15.28 -4.24
C LEU A 92 16.46 -15.95 -3.99
N ASN A 93 17.48 -15.53 -4.75
CA ASN A 93 18.88 -15.92 -4.49
C ASN A 93 19.67 -14.65 -4.17
N ALA A 94 19.46 -14.11 -2.99
CA ALA A 94 20.10 -12.88 -2.55
C ALA A 94 20.18 -12.78 -1.03
N SER A 95 21.05 -11.88 -0.58
CA SER A 95 21.09 -11.40 0.80
C SER A 95 20.30 -10.09 0.90
N VAL A 96 19.38 -10.05 1.86
CA VAL A 96 18.45 -8.92 2.05
C VAL A 96 18.66 -8.33 3.43
N PRO A 97 19.09 -7.06 3.56
CA PRO A 97 19.17 -6.41 4.86
C PRO A 97 17.78 -6.23 5.45
N PHE A 98 17.69 -6.41 6.77
CA PHE A 98 16.46 -6.15 7.51
C PHE A 98 16.70 -5.26 8.71
N GLU A 99 15.67 -4.54 9.09
CA GLU A 99 15.59 -3.72 10.29
C GLU A 99 14.31 -4.04 11.06
N LEU A 100 14.42 -4.12 12.38
CA LEU A 100 13.32 -4.36 13.29
C LEU A 100 13.09 -3.16 14.17
N PHE A 101 11.89 -2.63 14.10
CA PHE A 101 11.49 -1.46 14.88
C PHE A 101 10.47 -1.84 15.95
N ALA A 102 10.60 -1.26 17.13
CA ALA A 102 9.55 -1.31 18.15
C ALA A 102 8.36 -0.43 17.74
N SER A 103 7.23 -0.57 18.44
CA SER A 103 6.00 0.18 18.16
C SER A 103 6.15 1.71 18.27
N ASN A 104 7.14 2.19 19.03
CA ASN A 104 7.49 3.61 19.13
C ASN A 104 8.43 4.11 18.02
N GLY A 105 8.78 3.26 17.04
CA GLY A 105 9.68 3.58 15.93
C GLY A 105 11.18 3.44 16.23
N ALA A 106 11.57 3.03 17.44
CA ALA A 106 12.98 2.79 17.76
C ALA A 106 13.49 1.54 17.03
N LEU A 107 14.68 1.65 16.41
CA LEU A 107 15.38 0.50 15.84
C LEU A 107 15.91 -0.37 17.00
N VAL A 108 15.48 -1.63 17.06
CA VAL A 108 15.85 -2.56 18.14
C VAL A 108 16.75 -3.70 17.68
N TYR A 109 16.70 -4.04 16.40
CA TYR A 109 17.56 -5.09 15.83
C TYR A 109 17.72 -4.90 14.33
N LYS A 110 18.86 -5.32 13.79
CA LYS A 110 19.12 -5.33 12.34
C LYS A 110 20.03 -6.50 11.97
N GLY A 111 19.96 -6.92 10.74
CA GLY A 111 20.77 -8.01 10.22
C GLY A 111 20.54 -8.25 8.74
N THR A 112 20.91 -9.42 8.29
CA THR A 112 20.77 -9.83 6.89
C THR A 112 20.05 -11.16 6.81
N LEU A 113 19.05 -11.24 5.95
CA LEU A 113 18.35 -12.46 5.56
C LEU A 113 19.07 -13.05 4.35
N TYR A 114 19.24 -14.37 4.34
CA TYR A 114 19.83 -15.09 3.23
C TYR A 114 18.78 -16.01 2.61
N PHE A 115 18.51 -15.77 1.34
CA PHE A 115 17.61 -16.58 0.51
C PHE A 115 18.45 -17.34 -0.52
N ASN A 116 18.60 -18.65 -0.32
CA ASN A 116 19.40 -19.53 -1.17
C ASN A 116 18.49 -20.29 -2.14
N GLN A 117 18.03 -19.61 -3.20
CA GLN A 117 17.07 -20.16 -4.18
C GLN A 117 15.78 -20.67 -3.52
N THR A 118 15.35 -19.98 -2.46
CA THR A 118 14.12 -20.26 -1.75
C THR A 118 13.35 -18.96 -1.52
N ASN A 119 12.09 -19.07 -1.23
CA ASN A 119 11.27 -17.93 -0.84
C ASN A 119 11.19 -17.74 0.68
N GLN A 120 11.98 -18.46 1.47
CA GLN A 120 11.90 -18.43 2.92
C GLN A 120 13.25 -18.15 3.57
N ALA A 121 13.22 -17.34 4.62
CA ALA A 121 14.34 -17.09 5.51
C ALA A 121 13.85 -16.94 6.95
N SER A 122 14.72 -17.15 7.93
CA SER A 122 14.35 -17.07 9.35
C SER A 122 15.21 -16.05 10.09
N ILE A 123 14.62 -15.39 11.08
CA ILE A 123 15.31 -14.53 12.04
C ILE A 123 15.10 -15.12 13.42
N ASN A 124 16.20 -15.46 14.11
CA ASN A 124 16.17 -15.72 15.53
C ASN A 124 16.19 -14.38 16.28
N LEU A 125 15.19 -14.16 17.11
CA LEU A 125 15.04 -12.93 17.87
C LEU A 125 15.93 -13.01 19.13
N PRO A 126 16.82 -12.04 19.35
CA PRO A 126 17.61 -11.99 20.57
C PRO A 126 16.74 -11.92 21.83
N GLU A 127 17.22 -12.46 22.95
CA GLU A 127 16.56 -12.39 24.26
C GLU A 127 16.32 -10.94 24.73
N SER A 128 17.14 -10.00 24.25
CA SER A 128 16.98 -8.56 24.53
C SER A 128 15.69 -7.95 23.93
N ILE A 129 15.07 -8.63 22.96
CA ILE A 129 13.78 -8.19 22.39
C ILE A 129 12.66 -8.69 23.31
N THR A 130 12.05 -7.75 24.01
CA THR A 130 10.96 -8.00 24.96
C THR A 130 9.64 -8.31 24.27
N LYS A 131 8.64 -8.70 25.06
CA LYS A 131 7.24 -8.89 24.56
C LYS A 131 6.69 -7.56 24.01
N GLY A 132 6.05 -7.61 22.86
CA GLY A 132 5.49 -6.41 22.25
C GLY A 132 5.20 -6.54 20.76
N VAL A 133 4.72 -5.44 20.17
CA VAL A 133 4.48 -5.31 18.73
C VAL A 133 5.72 -4.73 18.05
N TYR A 134 6.14 -5.37 16.98
CA TYR A 134 7.32 -4.98 16.21
C TYR A 134 6.96 -4.85 14.73
N VAL A 135 7.74 -4.03 14.02
CA VAL A 135 7.64 -3.85 12.58
C VAL A 135 8.96 -4.30 11.94
N LEU A 136 8.89 -5.34 11.13
CA LEU A 136 9.99 -5.75 10.26
C LEU A 136 9.97 -4.89 9.00
N SER A 137 11.12 -4.32 8.64
CA SER A 137 11.36 -3.61 7.39
C SER A 137 12.46 -4.34 6.61
N VAL A 138 12.19 -4.66 5.35
CA VAL A 138 13.15 -5.25 4.41
C VAL A 138 13.14 -4.47 3.11
N VAL A 139 14.27 -4.46 2.39
CA VAL A 139 14.36 -3.85 1.06
C VAL A 139 14.59 -4.95 0.03
N ILE A 140 13.60 -5.21 -0.80
CA ILE A 140 13.66 -6.22 -1.86
C ILE A 140 13.51 -5.51 -3.19
N GLU A 141 14.49 -5.69 -4.09
CA GLU A 141 14.52 -5.04 -5.42
C GLU A 141 14.31 -3.52 -5.36
N GLY A 142 14.89 -2.87 -4.35
CA GLY A 142 14.76 -1.43 -4.14
C GLY A 142 13.40 -0.99 -3.56
N GLN A 143 12.53 -1.92 -3.21
CA GLN A 143 11.23 -1.64 -2.60
C GLN A 143 11.26 -1.93 -1.09
N HIS A 144 10.82 -0.95 -0.30
CA HIS A 144 10.63 -1.15 1.14
C HIS A 144 9.36 -1.95 1.41
N GLN A 145 9.52 -3.11 2.04
CA GLN A 145 8.41 -3.92 2.52
C GLN A 145 8.39 -3.92 4.04
N LYS A 146 7.23 -3.68 4.63
CA LYS A 146 7.07 -3.62 6.09
C LYS A 146 5.94 -4.54 6.53
N ARG A 147 6.16 -5.27 7.62
CA ARG A 147 5.15 -6.14 8.23
C ARG A 147 5.25 -6.12 9.74
N SER A 148 4.12 -5.98 10.40
CA SER A 148 4.05 -6.08 11.86
C SER A 148 3.87 -7.50 12.33
N PHE A 149 4.41 -7.81 13.51
CA PHE A 149 4.18 -9.06 14.23
C PHE A 149 4.18 -8.83 15.75
N LEU A 150 3.63 -9.79 16.48
CA LEU A 150 3.55 -9.76 17.93
C LEU A 150 4.51 -10.80 18.52
N LYS A 151 5.37 -10.40 19.48
CA LYS A 151 6.23 -11.27 20.27
C LYS A 151 5.63 -11.47 21.67
N PHE A 152 5.54 -12.72 22.12
CA PHE A 152 5.17 -13.12 23.48
C PHE A 152 6.39 -13.43 24.35
#